data_662219ac69c052f917fb17290232b388
#
_entry.id   662219ac69c052f917fb17290232b388
#
_cell.length_a   1.000
_cell.length_b   1.000
_cell.length_c   1.000
_cell.angle_alpha   90.00
_cell.angle_beta   90.00
_cell.angle_gamma   90.00
#
_symmetry.space_group_name_H-M   'P 1'
#
loop_
_entity.id
_entity.type
_entity.pdbx_description
1 polymer ?
#
loop_
_entity_poly.entity_id
_entity_poly.type
_entity_poly.pdbx_seq_one_letter_code
_entity_poly.pdbx_strand_id
1 'polypeptide(L)'
;MGKSNSKSIQSSPSLSSISSVTSIPRLLKTHRQNKSSSSSALTYFSSSSSTQLSLNSPNSLNSHLEIMSQYPSSLNENLLNSDDFNICQYIGDRKYCKSGIEDVNYVYPVDDDEVDRCQMQHFLMKHIWEGNFSAPIEELLSSYDTKILDIGCGSGAWILEMATEYPRPQFVGIDIVPLYPSEIHPTNVKFRQANVLTGLPFEDETFDFVYMRFMTFAFTINDWERAIKEALRVTKKGGYVEIMETDLRWYNEGPFDKTSIGKFLQTQNMELIASPLIKKYLNKFSNSEINHEERKIAIGEWGGKLGKIYRELYGWGSRNLRKVITDNGINDANWDHTVEICLKQLNERRAYDEINRFWIVKSLETEEE
;
A
#
# COMPACT_ATOMS: atom_id res chain seq x y z
N MET A 1 5.26 12.31 -70.04
CA MET A 1 5.71 13.55 -69.36
C MET A 1 5.23 13.48 -67.93
N GLY A 2 5.95 13.28 -66.96
CA GLY A 2 7.22 13.54 -66.33
C GLY A 2 6.85 13.53 -64.86
N LYS A 3 7.53 13.18 -63.98
CA LYS A 3 8.83 12.97 -63.41
C LYS A 3 8.66 12.39 -61.98
N SER A 4 9.38 11.35 -61.73
CA SER A 4 9.70 10.78 -60.42
C SER A 4 10.39 11.82 -59.53
N ASN A 5 10.16 11.73 -58.21
CA ASN A 5 11.13 12.18 -57.22
C ASN A 5 11.13 11.25 -56.01
N SER A 6 12.17 10.46 -55.96
CA SER A 6 12.68 9.73 -54.83
C SER A 6 13.28 10.70 -53.81
N LYS A 7 12.98 10.54 -52.51
CA LYS A 7 13.81 11.08 -51.41
C LYS A 7 14.16 10.00 -50.40
N SER A 8 15.44 9.92 -50.26
CA SER A 8 16.34 9.11 -49.52
C SER A 8 16.01 8.98 -48.02
N ILE A 9 16.22 7.76 -47.55
CA ILE A 9 16.38 7.31 -46.17
C ILE A 9 17.64 7.96 -45.57
N GLN A 10 17.51 8.63 -44.46
CA GLN A 10 18.65 9.00 -43.60
C GLN A 10 18.66 8.15 -42.34
N SER A 11 19.82 7.56 -42.12
CA SER A 11 20.25 6.70 -41.06
C SER A 11 20.36 7.42 -39.69
N SER A 12 19.98 6.72 -38.62
CA SER A 12 20.18 7.04 -37.20
C SER A 12 21.67 6.94 -36.83
N PRO A 13 22.17 7.80 -35.91
CA PRO A 13 23.50 7.64 -35.36
C PRO A 13 23.53 6.78 -34.09
N SER A 14 24.61 6.04 -34.01
CA SER A 14 25.05 5.13 -32.95
C SER A 14 25.35 5.85 -31.61
N LEU A 15 25.03 5.18 -30.52
CA LEU A 15 25.46 5.49 -29.15
C LEU A 15 26.95 5.21 -28.98
N SER A 16 27.71 6.19 -28.53
CA SER A 16 29.04 6.02 -27.95
C SER A 16 29.14 6.79 -26.61
N SER A 17 29.38 6.03 -25.55
CA SER A 17 30.15 6.30 -24.33
C SER A 17 30.35 7.73 -23.87
N ILE A 18 29.86 8.04 -22.63
CA ILE A 18 30.54 9.00 -21.74
C ILE A 18 30.57 8.41 -20.33
N SER A 19 31.79 8.09 -19.91
CA SER A 19 32.21 7.88 -18.54
C SER A 19 32.66 9.24 -17.98
N SER A 20 32.16 9.68 -16.83
CA SER A 20 32.91 10.59 -15.97
C SER A 20 32.46 10.49 -14.52
N VAL A 21 33.39 10.00 -13.74
CA VAL A 21 33.46 9.99 -12.28
C VAL A 21 33.70 11.41 -11.82
N THR A 22 32.91 11.91 -10.87
CA THR A 22 33.33 13.06 -10.03
C THR A 22 33.07 12.76 -8.56
N SER A 23 34.15 12.83 -7.83
CA SER A 23 34.39 12.60 -6.42
C SER A 23 33.71 13.64 -5.51
N ILE A 24 33.16 13.17 -4.37
CA ILE A 24 32.70 13.98 -3.25
C ILE A 24 33.83 14.05 -2.18
N PRO A 25 34.11 15.22 -1.60
CA PRO A 25 35.18 15.36 -0.59
C PRO A 25 34.69 14.93 0.80
N ARG A 26 35.53 14.17 1.48
CA ARG A 26 35.48 13.90 2.92
C ARG A 26 35.82 15.20 3.70
N LEU A 27 35.06 15.48 4.73
CA LEU A 27 35.46 16.36 5.81
C LEU A 27 35.52 15.60 7.14
N LEU A 28 36.75 15.41 7.59
CA LEU A 28 37.17 14.99 8.93
C LEU A 28 37.26 16.21 9.87
N LYS A 29 36.81 16.04 11.12
CA LYS A 29 37.38 16.67 12.33
C LYS A 29 36.70 16.07 13.56
N THR A 30 37.34 15.27 14.35
CA THR A 30 38.37 15.30 15.42
C THR A 30 38.09 16.21 16.60
N HIS A 31 38.19 15.53 17.78
CA HIS A 31 38.52 16.03 19.13
C HIS A 31 37.34 16.39 20.04
N ARG A 32 37.29 16.05 21.33
CA ARG A 32 38.32 15.70 22.32
C ARG A 32 37.67 15.11 23.57
N GLN A 33 38.40 14.22 24.24
CA GLN A 33 38.15 13.65 25.58
C GLN A 33 38.10 14.74 26.67
N ASN A 34 37.33 14.52 27.74
CA ASN A 34 37.90 14.66 29.09
C ASN A 34 37.09 13.89 30.15
N LYS A 35 37.84 13.49 31.17
CA LYS A 35 37.62 12.53 32.24
C LYS A 35 36.93 13.10 33.47
N SER A 36 36.43 12.16 34.30
CA SER A 36 36.35 12.04 35.77
C SER A 36 35.09 12.63 36.41
N SER A 37 34.42 12.06 37.39
CA SER A 37 34.68 11.03 38.38
C SER A 37 33.37 10.72 39.14
N SER A 38 33.21 9.45 39.49
CA SER A 38 32.61 8.85 40.69
C SER A 38 31.31 9.43 41.32
N SER A 39 30.22 8.68 41.40
CA SER A 39 29.83 7.83 42.54
C SER A 39 28.47 7.19 42.38
N SER A 40 28.47 5.89 42.59
CA SER A 40 27.53 4.97 43.22
C SER A 40 26.03 5.11 43.08
N ALA A 41 25.46 3.98 42.56
CA ALA A 41 24.28 3.25 42.97
C ALA A 41 22.91 3.73 42.52
N LEU A 42 22.32 3.04 41.62
CA LEU A 42 21.20 2.12 41.78
C LEU A 42 20.74 1.62 40.41
N THR A 43 20.79 0.31 40.28
CA THR A 43 20.37 -0.51 39.17
C THR A 43 18.89 -0.37 38.87
N TYR A 44 18.55 0.05 37.66
CA TYR A 44 17.35 -0.41 36.95
C TYR A 44 17.72 -0.71 35.50
N PHE A 45 17.49 -1.95 35.12
CA PHE A 45 17.66 -2.45 33.78
C PHE A 45 16.76 -1.67 32.81
N SER A 46 17.35 -0.90 31.91
CA SER A 46 16.75 -0.52 30.64
C SER A 46 17.80 -0.80 29.56
N SER A 47 17.69 -1.99 28.95
CA SER A 47 18.45 -2.34 27.76
C SER A 47 17.73 -1.75 26.55
N SER A 48 18.00 -0.50 26.24
CA SER A 48 17.72 0.04 24.90
C SER A 48 18.94 -0.24 24.03
N SER A 49 18.98 -1.41 23.42
CA SER A 49 19.87 -1.68 22.30
C SER A 49 19.21 -1.17 21.02
N SER A 50 19.53 0.06 20.64
CA SER A 50 19.33 0.55 19.28
C SER A 50 20.29 -0.21 18.36
N THR A 51 19.86 -1.36 17.88
CA THR A 51 20.53 -2.07 16.81
C THR A 51 20.07 -1.44 15.50
N GLN A 52 20.86 -0.50 14.98
CA GLN A 52 20.76 -0.16 13.56
C GLN A 52 21.17 -1.40 12.77
N LEU A 53 20.18 -2.17 12.33
CA LEU A 53 20.34 -3.27 11.41
C LEU A 53 20.66 -2.67 10.04
N SER A 54 21.90 -2.88 9.57
CA SER A 54 22.26 -2.55 8.20
C SER A 54 21.47 -3.47 7.25
N LEU A 55 20.53 -2.91 6.53
CA LEU A 55 19.58 -3.59 5.63
C LEU A 55 20.21 -4.25 4.39
N ASN A 56 21.54 -4.32 4.30
CA ASN A 56 22.27 -4.87 3.14
C ASN A 56 22.66 -6.35 3.27
N SER A 57 22.15 -7.09 4.26
CA SER A 57 22.44 -8.52 4.35
C SER A 57 21.25 -9.38 3.87
N PRO A 58 21.51 -10.49 3.14
CA PRO A 58 20.47 -11.42 2.68
C PRO A 58 19.63 -12.04 3.81
N ASN A 59 20.08 -11.93 5.05
CA ASN A 59 19.41 -12.48 6.23
C ASN A 59 18.32 -11.58 6.81
N SER A 60 18.23 -10.30 6.44
CA SER A 60 17.24 -9.40 7.02
C SER A 60 15.79 -9.73 6.62
N LEU A 61 15.57 -10.19 5.39
CA LEU A 61 14.23 -10.58 4.93
C LEU A 61 13.76 -11.91 5.55
N ASN A 62 14.70 -12.86 5.76
CA ASN A 62 14.35 -14.11 6.45
C ASN A 62 14.02 -13.86 7.92
N SER A 63 14.72 -12.94 8.60
CA SER A 63 14.40 -12.57 9.97
C SER A 63 13.04 -11.86 10.09
N HIS A 64 12.62 -11.12 9.06
CA HIS A 64 11.27 -10.53 9.02
C HIS A 64 10.19 -11.58 8.77
N LEU A 65 10.45 -12.59 7.94
CA LEU A 65 9.56 -13.74 7.75
C LEU A 65 9.52 -14.64 9.00
N GLU A 66 10.60 -14.74 9.75
CA GLU A 66 10.64 -15.44 11.05
C GLU A 66 9.90 -14.63 12.15
N ILE A 67 9.94 -13.31 12.12
CA ILE A 67 9.16 -12.45 13.03
C ILE A 67 7.66 -12.63 12.76
N MET A 68 7.23 -12.83 11.52
CA MET A 68 5.83 -13.10 11.18
C MET A 68 5.28 -14.38 11.85
N SER A 69 6.13 -15.38 12.15
CA SER A 69 5.72 -16.60 12.87
C SER A 69 5.46 -16.36 14.37
N GLN A 70 5.77 -15.18 14.89
CA GLN A 70 5.60 -14.83 16.31
C GLN A 70 4.33 -14.02 16.60
N TYR A 71 3.62 -13.56 15.55
CA TYR A 71 2.32 -12.93 15.72
C TYR A 71 1.23 -14.01 15.74
N PRO A 72 0.35 -14.04 16.74
CA PRO A 72 -0.73 -15.02 16.76
C PRO A 72 -1.69 -14.77 15.59
N SER A 73 -1.80 -15.75 14.72
CA SER A 73 -2.76 -15.84 13.61
C SER A 73 -4.17 -16.19 14.11
N SER A 74 -4.63 -15.61 15.20
CA SER A 74 -5.97 -15.89 15.71
C SER A 74 -6.82 -14.62 15.62
N LEU A 75 -7.55 -14.48 14.53
CA LEU A 75 -8.80 -13.72 14.58
C LEU A 75 -9.69 -14.39 15.63
N ASN A 76 -10.11 -13.62 16.61
CA ASN A 76 -10.95 -14.11 17.68
C ASN A 76 -12.30 -14.52 17.06
N GLU A 77 -12.62 -15.82 17.05
CA GLU A 77 -13.92 -16.32 16.56
C GLU A 77 -15.11 -15.59 17.22
N ASN A 78 -14.90 -14.99 18.39
CA ASN A 78 -15.90 -14.22 19.12
C ASN A 78 -16.25 -12.85 18.51
N LEU A 79 -15.39 -12.27 17.65
CA LEU A 79 -15.70 -11.01 16.94
C LEU A 79 -16.71 -11.19 15.81
N LEU A 80 -16.79 -12.40 15.26
CA LEU A 80 -17.69 -12.75 14.17
C LEU A 80 -19.00 -13.38 14.69
N ASN A 81 -19.19 -13.50 16.01
CA ASN A 81 -20.37 -14.08 16.64
C ASN A 81 -21.41 -13.05 17.13
N SER A 82 -21.23 -11.76 16.90
CA SER A 82 -22.34 -10.82 17.09
C SER A 82 -23.34 -11.00 15.95
N ASP A 83 -24.62 -11.11 16.27
CA ASP A 83 -25.74 -11.37 15.34
C ASP A 83 -25.85 -10.39 14.16
N ASP A 84 -25.06 -9.31 14.15
CA ASP A 84 -24.95 -8.32 13.06
C ASP A 84 -24.09 -8.78 11.88
N PHE A 85 -23.32 -9.88 11.99
CA PHE A 85 -22.47 -10.43 10.92
C PHE A 85 -23.01 -11.72 10.26
N ASN A 86 -24.31 -11.87 10.13
CA ASN A 86 -24.93 -12.94 9.34
C ASN A 86 -24.67 -12.78 7.80
N ILE A 87 -23.57 -12.11 7.42
CA ILE A 87 -23.29 -11.65 6.05
C ILE A 87 -22.02 -12.29 5.48
N CYS A 88 -21.58 -13.44 6.02
CA CYS A 88 -20.46 -14.17 5.45
C CYS A 88 -20.91 -15.39 4.67
N GLN A 89 -20.20 -15.72 3.62
CA GLN A 89 -20.36 -16.95 2.84
C GLN A 89 -19.02 -17.62 2.61
N TYR A 90 -19.01 -18.96 2.52
CA TYR A 90 -17.82 -19.70 2.12
C TYR A 90 -17.87 -20.00 0.63
N ILE A 91 -16.76 -19.76 -0.06
CA ILE A 91 -16.53 -20.18 -1.44
C ILE A 91 -15.26 -21.02 -1.42
N GLY A 92 -15.42 -22.33 -1.59
CA GLY A 92 -14.37 -23.29 -1.26
C GLY A 92 -14.12 -23.31 0.25
N ASP A 93 -12.87 -23.14 0.62
CA ASP A 93 -12.37 -23.07 2.00
C ASP A 93 -12.17 -21.63 2.51
N ARG A 94 -12.50 -20.62 1.68
CA ARG A 94 -12.29 -19.21 1.98
C ARG A 94 -13.59 -18.51 2.38
N LYS A 95 -13.49 -17.60 3.35
CA LYS A 95 -14.61 -16.82 3.88
C LYS A 95 -14.68 -15.45 3.20
N TYR A 96 -15.85 -15.08 2.67
CA TYR A 96 -16.09 -13.79 2.02
C TYR A 96 -17.26 -13.06 2.67
N CYS A 97 -17.28 -11.73 2.62
CA CYS A 97 -18.47 -10.96 2.93
C CYS A 97 -19.54 -11.22 1.86
N LYS A 98 -20.78 -11.44 2.29
CA LYS A 98 -21.93 -11.37 1.37
C LYS A 98 -22.12 -9.93 0.95
N SER A 99 -22.43 -9.72 -0.33
CA SER A 99 -22.88 -8.42 -0.81
C SER A 99 -24.14 -7.99 -0.03
N GLY A 100 -24.07 -6.92 0.69
CA GLY A 100 -25.19 -6.47 1.55
C GLY A 100 -24.83 -5.39 2.56
N ILE A 101 -23.56 -5.02 2.68
CA ILE A 101 -23.18 -3.79 3.37
C ILE A 101 -23.38 -2.66 2.36
N GLU A 102 -24.57 -2.02 2.36
CA GLU A 102 -24.90 -0.78 1.65
C GLU A 102 -24.11 -0.60 0.32
N ASP A 103 -24.44 -1.40 -0.71
CA ASP A 103 -23.88 -1.29 -2.07
C ASP A 103 -22.34 -1.48 -2.20
N VAL A 104 -21.67 -2.05 -1.22
CA VAL A 104 -20.23 -2.29 -1.28
C VAL A 104 -19.91 -3.68 -1.78
N ASN A 105 -19.14 -3.75 -2.85
CA ASN A 105 -18.63 -5.01 -3.41
C ASN A 105 -17.24 -5.30 -2.84
N TYR A 106 -17.17 -5.87 -1.63
CA TYR A 106 -15.91 -6.32 -1.05
C TYR A 106 -15.47 -7.64 -1.72
N VAL A 107 -14.36 -7.60 -2.43
CA VAL A 107 -13.96 -8.69 -3.34
C VAL A 107 -13.00 -9.71 -2.72
N TYR A 108 -12.30 -9.34 -1.64
CA TYR A 108 -11.34 -10.21 -0.99
C TYR A 108 -11.97 -11.06 0.11
N PRO A 109 -11.32 -12.19 0.50
CA PRO A 109 -11.71 -12.95 1.67
C PRO A 109 -11.61 -12.13 2.96
N VAL A 110 -12.29 -12.64 4.01
CA VAL A 110 -12.29 -12.06 5.37
C VAL A 110 -11.86 -13.13 6.38
N ASP A 111 -10.69 -13.69 6.16
CA ASP A 111 -10.10 -14.80 6.93
C ASP A 111 -8.63 -14.54 7.26
N ASP A 112 -8.03 -15.42 8.08
CA ASP A 112 -6.64 -15.30 8.54
C ASP A 112 -5.63 -15.31 7.37
N ASP A 113 -5.90 -16.07 6.34
CA ASP A 113 -5.07 -16.13 5.12
C ASP A 113 -4.98 -14.76 4.43
N GLU A 114 -6.08 -13.99 4.40
CA GLU A 114 -6.05 -12.63 3.85
C GLU A 114 -5.32 -11.67 4.77
N VAL A 115 -5.42 -11.84 6.08
CA VAL A 115 -4.61 -11.07 7.06
C VAL A 115 -3.12 -11.30 6.79
N ASP A 116 -2.70 -12.56 6.64
CA ASP A 116 -1.30 -12.92 6.36
C ASP A 116 -0.82 -12.35 5.01
N ARG A 117 -1.68 -12.38 3.98
CA ARG A 117 -1.38 -11.74 2.70
C ARG A 117 -1.18 -10.24 2.84
N CYS A 118 -2.05 -9.56 3.58
CA CYS A 118 -1.94 -8.11 3.82
C CYS A 118 -0.67 -7.75 4.59
N GLN A 119 -0.28 -8.57 5.56
CA GLN A 119 0.97 -8.38 6.29
C GLN A 119 2.19 -8.56 5.38
N MET A 120 2.23 -9.62 4.57
CA MET A 120 3.30 -9.83 3.59
C MET A 120 3.41 -8.65 2.61
N GLN A 121 2.26 -8.16 2.11
CA GLN A 121 2.21 -6.99 1.23
C GLN A 121 2.78 -5.75 1.91
N HIS A 122 2.42 -5.51 3.16
CA HIS A 122 2.89 -4.37 3.92
C HIS A 122 4.42 -4.36 4.06
N PHE A 123 5.02 -5.46 4.54
CA PHE A 123 6.46 -5.52 4.74
C PHE A 123 7.24 -5.49 3.41
N LEU A 124 6.69 -6.07 2.36
CA LEU A 124 7.29 -5.96 1.02
C LEU A 124 7.28 -4.51 0.54
N MET A 125 6.16 -3.79 0.68
CA MET A 125 6.07 -2.38 0.31
C MET A 125 7.00 -1.51 1.14
N LYS A 126 7.05 -1.70 2.45
CA LYS A 126 8.00 -0.99 3.32
C LYS A 126 9.45 -1.17 2.84
N HIS A 127 9.81 -2.39 2.43
CA HIS A 127 11.16 -2.67 1.92
C HIS A 127 11.44 -2.00 0.58
N ILE A 128 10.48 -2.00 -0.36
CA ILE A 128 10.62 -1.38 -1.69
C ILE A 128 10.73 0.15 -1.58
N TRP A 129 9.98 0.74 -0.67
CA TRP A 129 9.93 2.18 -0.45
C TRP A 129 10.96 2.67 0.58
N GLU A 130 11.66 1.76 1.26
CA GLU A 130 12.58 2.07 2.35
C GLU A 130 11.91 2.85 3.49
N GLY A 131 10.57 2.75 3.60
CA GLY A 131 9.78 3.49 4.59
C GLY A 131 8.28 3.27 4.45
N ASN A 132 7.56 3.73 5.46
CA ASN A 132 6.11 3.56 5.56
C ASN A 132 5.32 4.69 4.88
N PHE A 133 5.96 5.83 4.60
CA PHE A 133 5.38 7.03 3.97
C PHE A 133 6.44 7.77 3.15
N SER A 134 6.02 8.71 2.30
CA SER A 134 6.88 9.61 1.52
C SER A 134 6.62 11.08 1.83
N ALA A 135 5.43 11.42 2.36
CA ALA A 135 5.14 12.77 2.84
C ALA A 135 6.10 13.18 3.97
N PRO A 136 6.60 14.42 4.04
CA PRO A 136 7.57 14.88 5.05
C PRO A 136 6.87 15.15 6.40
N ILE A 137 6.48 14.07 7.10
CA ILE A 137 5.70 14.13 8.34
C ILE A 137 6.51 13.81 9.61
N GLU A 138 7.83 13.69 9.51
CA GLU A 138 8.70 13.27 10.62
C GLU A 138 8.55 14.17 11.87
N GLU A 139 8.34 15.46 11.68
CA GLU A 139 8.12 16.40 12.79
C GLU A 139 6.77 16.12 13.47
N LEU A 140 5.72 15.83 12.70
CA LEU A 140 4.40 15.47 13.22
C LEU A 140 4.47 14.22 14.08
N LEU A 141 5.27 13.22 13.68
CA LEU A 141 5.40 11.94 14.39
C LEU A 141 6.07 12.09 15.77
N SER A 142 6.63 13.24 16.08
CA SER A 142 7.24 13.54 17.38
C SER A 142 6.29 14.22 18.38
N SER A 143 5.05 14.53 18.00
CA SER A 143 4.06 15.24 18.82
C SER A 143 2.94 14.33 19.34
N TYR A 144 2.50 14.57 20.58
CA TYR A 144 1.32 13.92 21.16
C TYR A 144 -0.01 14.47 20.64
N ASP A 145 0.00 15.67 20.06
CA ASP A 145 -1.21 16.31 19.54
C ASP A 145 -1.54 15.89 18.09
N THR A 146 -0.60 15.16 17.46
CA THR A 146 -0.76 14.66 16.09
C THR A 146 -1.78 13.54 16.02
N LYS A 147 -2.70 13.66 15.07
CA LYS A 147 -3.69 12.63 14.75
C LYS A 147 -3.49 12.13 13.33
N ILE A 148 -3.45 10.82 13.17
CA ILE A 148 -3.18 10.14 11.89
C ILE A 148 -4.34 9.21 11.58
N LEU A 149 -4.83 9.25 10.34
CA LEU A 149 -5.90 8.39 9.83
C LEU A 149 -5.37 7.45 8.75
N ASP A 150 -5.69 6.15 8.85
CA ASP A 150 -5.47 5.14 7.82
C ASP A 150 -6.84 4.71 7.26
N ILE A 151 -7.13 5.11 6.01
CA ILE A 151 -8.38 4.81 5.31
C ILE A 151 -8.24 3.48 4.56
N GLY A 152 -9.14 2.52 4.82
CA GLY A 152 -9.02 1.17 4.28
C GLY A 152 -7.85 0.42 4.93
N CYS A 153 -7.76 0.46 6.27
CA CYS A 153 -6.63 -0.08 7.00
C CYS A 153 -6.49 -1.61 6.91
N GLY A 154 -7.52 -2.34 6.44
CA GLY A 154 -7.54 -3.79 6.29
C GLY A 154 -7.19 -4.51 7.59
N SER A 155 -6.14 -5.34 7.58
CA SER A 155 -5.62 -6.03 8.78
C SER A 155 -4.94 -5.10 9.81
N GLY A 156 -4.81 -3.82 9.52
CA GLY A 156 -4.14 -2.85 10.37
C GLY A 156 -2.60 -2.90 10.31
N ALA A 157 -2.00 -3.67 9.41
CA ALA A 157 -0.56 -3.91 9.40
C ALA A 157 0.28 -2.61 9.36
N TRP A 158 -0.11 -1.63 8.54
CA TRP A 158 0.59 -0.34 8.45
C TRP A 158 0.44 0.49 9.73
N ILE A 159 -0.80 0.65 10.18
CA ILE A 159 -1.09 1.53 11.34
C ILE A 159 -0.54 0.97 12.65
N LEU A 160 -0.53 -0.36 12.81
CA LEU A 160 0.04 -1.02 13.99
C LEU A 160 1.56 -0.86 14.05
N GLU A 161 2.23 -0.98 12.91
CA GLU A 161 3.66 -0.74 12.83
C GLU A 161 3.99 0.73 13.11
N MET A 162 3.30 1.66 12.45
CA MET A 162 3.47 3.10 12.67
C MET A 162 3.26 3.48 14.14
N ALA A 163 2.21 2.98 14.76
CA ALA A 163 1.92 3.29 16.16
C ALA A 163 2.94 2.69 17.14
N THR A 164 3.54 1.55 16.79
CA THR A 164 4.61 0.94 17.58
C THR A 164 5.92 1.71 17.44
N GLU A 165 6.24 2.16 16.22
CA GLU A 165 7.45 2.94 15.93
C GLU A 165 7.35 4.37 16.49
N TYR A 166 6.15 4.96 16.43
CA TYR A 166 5.85 6.33 16.87
C TYR A 166 4.80 6.35 17.99
N PRO A 167 5.20 6.23 19.27
CA PRO A 167 4.26 6.09 20.37
C PRO A 167 3.54 7.38 20.78
N ARG A 168 3.91 8.53 20.24
CA ARG A 168 3.32 9.83 20.62
C ARG A 168 2.02 10.17 19.88
N PRO A 169 1.95 10.09 18.54
CA PRO A 169 0.74 10.40 17.80
C PRO A 169 -0.42 9.47 18.18
N GLN A 170 -1.64 9.95 17.94
CA GLN A 170 -2.85 9.16 17.99
C GLN A 170 -3.19 8.66 16.59
N PHE A 171 -3.38 7.36 16.46
CA PHE A 171 -3.68 6.70 15.20
C PHE A 171 -5.14 6.22 15.19
N VAL A 172 -5.81 6.42 14.07
CA VAL A 172 -7.16 5.91 13.81
C VAL A 172 -7.13 5.11 12.53
N GLY A 173 -7.48 3.81 12.59
CA GLY A 173 -7.67 2.96 11.41
C GLY A 173 -9.15 2.79 11.14
N ILE A 174 -9.56 2.97 9.89
CA ILE A 174 -10.93 2.69 9.46
C ILE A 174 -10.93 1.68 8.31
N ASP A 175 -11.89 0.78 8.34
CA ASP A 175 -12.20 -0.11 7.23
C ASP A 175 -13.70 -0.42 7.23
N ILE A 176 -14.23 -0.82 6.08
CA ILE A 176 -15.62 -1.25 5.98
C ILE A 176 -15.80 -2.67 6.53
N VAL A 177 -14.74 -3.47 6.50
CA VAL A 177 -14.68 -4.81 7.05
C VAL A 177 -13.67 -4.86 8.20
N PRO A 178 -14.06 -5.26 9.42
CA PRO A 178 -13.17 -5.25 10.58
C PRO A 178 -12.19 -6.46 10.57
N LEU A 179 -11.20 -6.43 9.67
CA LEU A 179 -10.09 -7.41 9.65
C LEU A 179 -8.97 -7.07 10.64
N TYR A 180 -8.98 -5.88 11.20
CA TYR A 180 -8.03 -5.40 12.20
C TYR A 180 -8.24 -6.05 13.57
N PRO A 181 -7.20 -6.13 14.44
CA PRO A 181 -7.34 -6.70 15.78
C PRO A 181 -8.22 -5.82 16.67
N SER A 182 -9.11 -6.47 17.43
CA SER A 182 -10.05 -5.79 18.33
C SER A 182 -9.52 -5.62 19.75
N GLU A 183 -8.64 -6.52 20.22
CA GLU A 183 -8.27 -6.59 21.63
C GLU A 183 -6.81 -6.22 21.89
N ILE A 184 -5.88 -6.71 21.08
CA ILE A 184 -4.44 -6.53 21.32
C ILE A 184 -3.85 -5.60 20.27
N HIS A 185 -3.68 -4.34 20.64
CA HIS A 185 -3.03 -3.32 19.81
C HIS A 185 -2.38 -2.22 20.67
N PRO A 186 -1.49 -1.39 20.13
CA PRO A 186 -0.90 -0.26 20.86
C PRO A 186 -1.97 0.69 21.42
N THR A 187 -1.73 1.25 22.59
CA THR A 187 -2.69 2.13 23.29
C THR A 187 -3.01 3.43 22.56
N ASN A 188 -2.13 3.85 21.64
CA ASN A 188 -2.30 5.02 20.79
C ASN A 188 -3.00 4.72 19.44
N VAL A 189 -3.55 3.51 19.25
CA VAL A 189 -4.36 3.12 18.10
C VAL A 189 -5.82 2.96 18.51
N LYS A 190 -6.72 3.39 17.62
CA LYS A 190 -8.15 3.08 17.67
C LYS A 190 -8.60 2.59 16.32
N PHE A 191 -9.37 1.52 16.28
CA PHE A 191 -10.03 1.04 15.08
C PHE A 191 -11.50 1.36 15.08
N ARG A 192 -12.05 1.63 13.89
CA ARG A 192 -13.48 1.91 13.72
C ARG A 192 -13.96 1.38 12.38
N GLN A 193 -15.08 0.67 12.38
CA GLN A 193 -15.76 0.31 11.16
C GLN A 193 -16.46 1.54 10.57
N ALA A 194 -16.09 1.92 9.33
CA ALA A 194 -16.66 3.07 8.63
C ALA A 194 -16.48 2.93 7.12
N ASN A 195 -17.40 3.53 6.37
CA ASN A 195 -17.34 3.60 4.91
C ASN A 195 -16.99 5.04 4.51
N VAL A 196 -15.81 5.23 3.90
CA VAL A 196 -15.35 6.54 3.42
C VAL A 196 -16.28 7.14 2.35
N LEU A 197 -17.01 6.28 1.63
CA LEU A 197 -17.90 6.71 0.55
C LEU A 197 -19.21 7.31 1.03
N THR A 198 -19.63 7.06 2.27
CA THR A 198 -20.86 7.61 2.88
C THR A 198 -20.58 8.75 3.85
N GLY A 199 -19.31 9.15 3.98
CA GLY A 199 -18.83 10.15 4.91
C GLY A 199 -18.27 9.56 6.19
N LEU A 200 -17.10 10.07 6.60
CA LEU A 200 -16.43 9.61 7.79
C LEU A 200 -17.02 10.29 9.04
N PRO A 201 -17.15 9.55 10.15
CA PRO A 201 -17.72 10.08 11.39
C PRO A 201 -16.71 10.93 12.18
N PHE A 202 -16.05 11.84 11.48
CA PHE A 202 -15.11 12.81 12.01
C PHE A 202 -15.46 14.21 11.51
N GLU A 203 -15.16 15.19 12.35
CA GLU A 203 -15.30 16.60 11.97
C GLU A 203 -14.28 16.98 10.90
N ASP A 204 -14.54 18.07 10.19
CA ASP A 204 -13.60 18.67 9.24
C ASP A 204 -12.28 18.98 9.97
N GLU A 205 -11.17 18.89 9.24
CA GLU A 205 -9.87 19.32 9.74
C GLU A 205 -9.45 18.62 11.06
N THR A 206 -9.74 17.33 11.18
CA THR A 206 -9.44 16.55 12.39
C THR A 206 -8.01 15.98 12.41
N PHE A 207 -7.48 15.55 11.25
CA PHE A 207 -6.24 14.80 11.14
C PHE A 207 -5.10 15.61 10.54
N ASP A 208 -3.91 15.41 11.07
CA ASP A 208 -2.67 16.04 10.57
C ASP A 208 -2.10 15.27 9.37
N PHE A 209 -2.32 13.96 9.33
CA PHE A 209 -1.94 13.09 8.22
C PHE A 209 -3.03 12.06 7.93
N VAL A 210 -3.42 11.95 6.67
CA VAL A 210 -4.37 10.95 6.17
C VAL A 210 -3.68 10.07 5.14
N TYR A 211 -3.71 8.77 5.37
CA TYR A 211 -3.09 7.75 4.54
C TYR A 211 -4.15 6.82 3.94
N MET A 212 -3.95 6.40 2.70
CA MET A 212 -4.82 5.45 2.00
C MET A 212 -4.01 4.64 1.00
N ARG A 213 -4.28 3.30 0.88
CA ARG A 213 -3.54 2.47 -0.06
C ARG A 213 -4.34 1.27 -0.57
N PHE A 214 -4.01 0.84 -1.81
CA PHE A 214 -4.52 -0.38 -2.44
C PHE A 214 -6.04 -0.45 -2.54
N MET A 215 -6.65 0.64 -2.97
CA MET A 215 -8.10 0.78 -3.10
C MET A 215 -8.63 0.44 -4.50
N THR A 216 -7.78 0.06 -5.45
CA THR A 216 -8.17 -0.24 -6.86
C THR A 216 -9.26 -1.30 -6.95
N PHE A 217 -9.25 -2.32 -6.08
CA PHE A 217 -10.30 -3.35 -6.04
C PHE A 217 -11.47 -3.01 -5.10
N ALA A 218 -11.46 -1.85 -4.48
CA ALA A 218 -12.53 -1.39 -3.60
C ALA A 218 -13.34 -0.24 -4.21
N PHE A 219 -12.74 0.55 -5.13
CA PHE A 219 -13.33 1.78 -5.64
C PHE A 219 -13.67 1.70 -7.12
N THR A 220 -14.89 2.14 -7.45
CA THR A 220 -15.25 2.53 -8.80
C THR A 220 -14.58 3.85 -9.18
N ILE A 221 -14.65 4.22 -10.47
CA ILE A 221 -14.15 5.53 -10.95
C ILE A 221 -14.74 6.69 -10.14
N ASN A 222 -16.03 6.62 -9.80
CA ASN A 222 -16.71 7.68 -9.03
C ASN A 222 -16.38 7.62 -7.53
N ASP A 223 -16.04 6.46 -7.01
CA ASP A 223 -15.67 6.29 -5.60
C ASP A 223 -14.34 6.96 -5.28
N TRP A 224 -13.39 6.93 -6.20
CA TRP A 224 -12.14 7.69 -6.07
C TRP A 224 -12.38 9.17 -5.80
N GLU A 225 -13.34 9.77 -6.52
CA GLU A 225 -13.70 11.18 -6.31
C GLU A 225 -14.22 11.42 -4.89
N ARG A 226 -15.16 10.58 -4.45
CA ARG A 226 -15.77 10.70 -3.11
C ARG A 226 -14.75 10.46 -2.01
N ALA A 227 -13.93 9.42 -2.12
CA ALA A 227 -12.94 9.08 -1.13
C ALA A 227 -11.85 10.15 -0.98
N ILE A 228 -11.34 10.70 -2.09
CA ILE A 228 -10.32 11.76 -2.06
C ILE A 228 -10.91 13.06 -1.49
N LYS A 229 -12.15 13.44 -1.87
CA LYS A 229 -12.83 14.59 -1.29
C LYS A 229 -12.98 14.45 0.22
N GLU A 230 -13.37 13.26 0.68
CA GLU A 230 -13.59 12.98 2.10
C GLU A 230 -12.27 12.94 2.88
N ALA A 231 -11.21 12.33 2.32
CA ALA A 231 -9.88 12.37 2.90
C ALA A 231 -9.39 13.82 3.10
N LEU A 232 -9.59 14.66 2.09
CA LEU A 232 -9.26 16.10 2.19
C LEU A 232 -10.11 16.85 3.20
N ARG A 233 -11.42 16.54 3.31
CA ARG A 233 -12.31 17.16 4.30
C ARG A 233 -11.78 16.99 5.71
N VAL A 234 -11.45 15.75 6.07
CA VAL A 234 -11.00 15.41 7.42
C VAL A 234 -9.55 15.79 7.71
N THR A 235 -8.76 16.14 6.70
CA THR A 235 -7.38 16.61 6.85
C THR A 235 -7.37 18.06 7.26
N LYS A 236 -6.56 18.44 8.25
CA LYS A 236 -6.34 19.83 8.67
C LYS A 236 -5.72 20.65 7.54
N LYS A 237 -5.95 21.97 7.55
CA LYS A 237 -5.15 22.91 6.74
C LYS A 237 -3.68 22.79 7.14
N GLY A 238 -2.80 22.69 6.15
CA GLY A 238 -1.37 22.42 6.36
C GLY A 238 -1.05 20.96 6.68
N GLY A 239 -2.06 20.08 6.84
CA GLY A 239 -1.88 18.64 6.99
C GLY A 239 -1.64 17.95 5.65
N TYR A 240 -1.30 16.67 5.71
CA TYR A 240 -0.90 15.88 4.54
C TYR A 240 -1.94 14.80 4.20
N VAL A 241 -2.12 14.56 2.90
CA VAL A 241 -2.79 13.37 2.38
C VAL A 241 -1.79 12.61 1.54
N GLU A 242 -1.60 11.30 1.82
CA GLU A 242 -0.77 10.41 1.00
C GLU A 242 -1.60 9.21 0.53
N ILE A 243 -1.49 8.90 -0.77
CA ILE A 243 -2.15 7.76 -1.40
C ILE A 243 -1.09 6.90 -2.08
N MET A 244 -1.07 5.60 -1.76
CA MET A 244 -0.22 4.62 -2.43
C MET A 244 -1.07 3.64 -3.21
N GLU A 245 -0.76 3.46 -4.51
CA GLU A 245 -1.51 2.55 -5.37
C GLU A 245 -0.64 1.85 -6.39
N THR A 246 -1.05 0.67 -6.82
CA THR A 246 -0.41 -0.07 -7.91
C THR A 246 -1.22 0.11 -9.18
N ASP A 247 -0.59 0.62 -10.24
CA ASP A 247 -1.16 0.57 -11.57
C ASP A 247 -1.02 -0.85 -12.12
N LEU A 248 -2.14 -1.55 -12.28
CA LEU A 248 -2.18 -2.93 -12.79
C LEU A 248 -1.94 -2.94 -14.31
N ARG A 249 -0.80 -2.42 -14.71
CA ARG A 249 -0.44 -2.23 -16.12
C ARG A 249 0.32 -3.40 -16.71
N TRP A 250 1.02 -4.17 -15.89
CA TRP A 250 1.83 -5.35 -16.24
C TRP A 250 2.63 -5.17 -17.52
N TYR A 251 3.71 -4.44 -17.42
CA TYR A 251 4.62 -4.28 -18.55
C TYR A 251 5.20 -5.64 -18.96
N ASN A 252 5.35 -5.85 -20.27
CA ASN A 252 5.81 -7.09 -20.88
C ASN A 252 4.89 -8.31 -20.60
N GLU A 253 3.61 -8.09 -20.38
CA GLU A 253 2.65 -9.17 -20.16
C GLU A 253 2.59 -10.17 -21.33
N GLY A 254 2.15 -11.40 -21.01
CA GLY A 254 1.89 -12.46 -21.99
C GLY A 254 0.53 -12.30 -22.65
N PRO A 255 0.20 -13.20 -23.60
CA PRO A 255 -1.15 -13.30 -24.16
C PRO A 255 -2.18 -13.78 -23.15
N PHE A 256 -1.71 -14.32 -22.00
CA PHE A 256 -2.60 -14.64 -20.91
C PHE A 256 -2.99 -13.34 -20.20
N ASP A 257 -4.04 -13.15 -20.05
CA ASP A 257 -5.08 -12.26 -20.30
C ASP A 257 -5.49 -11.39 -19.09
N LYS A 258 -5.23 -10.11 -19.18
CA LYS A 258 -6.02 -9.08 -18.49
C LYS A 258 -7.54 -9.28 -18.66
N THR A 259 -8.00 -10.08 -19.66
CA THR A 259 -9.40 -10.09 -20.07
C THR A 259 -10.32 -10.54 -18.96
N SER A 260 -9.95 -11.50 -18.12
CA SER A 260 -10.85 -11.95 -17.05
C SER A 260 -10.93 -10.93 -15.91
N ILE A 261 -9.77 -10.49 -15.38
CA ILE A 261 -9.73 -9.46 -14.33
C ILE A 261 -10.15 -8.10 -14.91
N GLY A 262 -9.64 -7.76 -16.09
CA GLY A 262 -9.97 -6.48 -16.74
C GLY A 262 -11.43 -6.35 -17.13
N LYS A 263 -12.06 -7.43 -17.64
CA LYS A 263 -13.52 -7.46 -17.90
C LYS A 263 -14.31 -7.28 -16.63
N PHE A 264 -13.93 -7.99 -15.54
CA PHE A 264 -14.58 -7.81 -14.26
C PHE A 264 -14.52 -6.34 -13.83
N LEU A 265 -13.33 -5.74 -13.78
CA LEU A 265 -13.18 -4.34 -13.36
C LEU A 265 -13.99 -3.39 -14.24
N GLN A 266 -14.03 -3.61 -15.55
CA GLN A 266 -14.88 -2.84 -16.46
C GLN A 266 -16.38 -3.01 -16.16
N THR A 267 -16.85 -4.25 -15.87
CA THR A 267 -18.26 -4.48 -15.50
C THR A 267 -18.62 -3.82 -14.19
N GLN A 268 -17.67 -3.64 -13.28
CA GLN A 268 -17.83 -2.96 -11.99
C GLN A 268 -17.53 -1.45 -12.07
N ASN A 269 -17.29 -0.89 -13.26
CA ASN A 269 -16.88 0.51 -13.43
C ASN A 269 -15.63 0.89 -12.60
N MET A 270 -14.70 -0.05 -12.48
CA MET A 270 -13.39 0.11 -11.82
C MET A 270 -12.30 0.36 -12.85
N GLU A 271 -11.23 1.05 -12.44
CA GLU A 271 -10.11 1.37 -13.33
C GLU A 271 -8.83 0.61 -12.88
N LEU A 272 -8.20 -0.11 -13.81
CA LEU A 272 -6.94 -0.82 -13.57
C LEU A 272 -5.76 0.11 -13.26
N ILE A 273 -5.84 1.34 -13.78
CA ILE A 273 -4.78 2.34 -13.70
C ILE A 273 -5.33 3.51 -12.89
N ALA A 274 -5.15 3.46 -11.58
CA ALA A 274 -5.73 4.44 -10.67
C ALA A 274 -4.98 5.78 -10.65
N SER A 275 -3.68 5.79 -11.00
CA SER A 275 -2.82 6.98 -10.91
C SER A 275 -3.37 8.22 -11.64
N PRO A 276 -3.94 8.13 -12.85
CA PRO A 276 -4.55 9.30 -13.51
C PRO A 276 -5.79 9.83 -12.78
N LEU A 277 -6.59 8.93 -12.16
CA LEU A 277 -7.77 9.32 -11.39
C LEU A 277 -7.36 10.01 -10.10
N ILE A 278 -6.38 9.46 -9.38
CA ILE A 278 -5.84 10.05 -8.15
C ILE A 278 -5.33 11.47 -8.44
N LYS A 279 -4.48 11.65 -9.46
CA LYS A 279 -3.99 12.98 -9.87
C LYS A 279 -5.12 13.94 -10.23
N LYS A 280 -6.10 13.46 -11.03
CA LYS A 280 -7.26 14.24 -11.44
C LYS A 280 -8.04 14.78 -10.24
N TYR A 281 -8.33 13.93 -9.27
CA TYR A 281 -9.18 14.32 -8.13
C TYR A 281 -8.40 15.08 -7.05
N LEU A 282 -7.13 14.80 -6.84
CA LEU A 282 -6.27 15.65 -6.01
C LEU A 282 -6.21 17.08 -6.57
N ASN A 283 -6.00 17.25 -7.89
CA ASN A 283 -6.01 18.55 -8.54
C ASN A 283 -7.41 19.23 -8.52
N LYS A 284 -8.47 18.43 -8.54
CA LYS A 284 -9.85 18.98 -8.53
C LYS A 284 -10.22 19.60 -7.18
N PHE A 285 -9.74 19.02 -6.09
CA PHE A 285 -10.14 19.36 -4.73
C PHE A 285 -9.03 20.04 -3.92
N SER A 286 -7.87 20.28 -4.51
CA SER A 286 -6.77 20.97 -3.87
C SER A 286 -5.99 21.80 -4.89
N ASN A 287 -5.66 23.04 -4.53
CA ASN A 287 -4.78 23.90 -5.30
C ASN A 287 -3.30 23.64 -4.98
N SER A 288 -2.99 22.58 -4.24
CA SER A 288 -1.65 22.22 -3.79
C SER A 288 -0.89 21.45 -4.85
N GLU A 289 0.43 21.60 -4.86
CA GLU A 289 1.31 20.79 -5.70
C GLU A 289 1.20 19.31 -5.33
N ILE A 290 1.04 18.45 -6.33
CA ILE A 290 1.04 17.00 -6.15
C ILE A 290 2.48 16.52 -6.27
N ASN A 291 3.01 15.99 -5.17
CA ASN A 291 4.24 15.23 -5.18
C ASN A 291 3.95 13.78 -5.60
N HIS A 292 4.84 13.21 -6.42
CA HIS A 292 4.66 11.86 -6.95
C HIS A 292 6.01 11.13 -7.03
N GLU A 293 6.03 9.93 -6.48
CA GLU A 293 7.12 8.98 -6.64
C GLU A 293 6.61 7.66 -7.21
N GLU A 294 7.47 6.99 -7.97
CA GLU A 294 7.20 5.71 -8.60
C GLU A 294 8.29 4.69 -8.26
N ARG A 295 7.91 3.45 -8.06
CA ARG A 295 8.82 2.31 -7.92
C ARG A 295 8.37 1.18 -8.84
N LYS A 296 9.36 0.54 -9.50
CA LYS A 296 9.13 -0.63 -10.35
C LYS A 296 9.50 -1.89 -9.60
N ILE A 297 8.60 -2.87 -9.64
CA ILE A 297 8.83 -4.16 -9.02
C ILE A 297 8.67 -5.29 -10.03
N ALA A 298 9.66 -6.16 -10.13
CA ALA A 298 9.62 -7.33 -10.98
C ALA A 298 8.59 -8.35 -10.51
N ILE A 299 7.88 -8.97 -11.44
CA ILE A 299 6.95 -10.08 -11.16
C ILE A 299 7.64 -11.39 -11.56
N GLY A 300 8.52 -11.90 -10.71
CA GLY A 300 9.20 -13.16 -11.00
C GLY A 300 10.64 -13.24 -10.53
N GLU A 301 11.25 -14.41 -10.74
CA GLU A 301 12.62 -14.73 -10.28
C GLU A 301 13.69 -13.87 -10.96
N TRP A 302 13.40 -13.35 -12.14
CA TRP A 302 14.28 -12.44 -12.86
C TRP A 302 14.60 -11.14 -12.10
N GLY A 303 13.71 -10.74 -11.15
CA GLY A 303 13.90 -9.62 -10.22
C GLY A 303 14.58 -10.03 -8.91
N GLY A 304 15.19 -11.23 -8.86
CA GLY A 304 15.83 -11.76 -7.65
C GLY A 304 14.83 -12.11 -6.56
N LYS A 305 15.26 -11.98 -5.30
CA LYS A 305 14.46 -12.38 -4.14
C LYS A 305 13.16 -11.57 -4.01
N LEU A 306 13.22 -10.26 -4.21
CA LEU A 306 12.04 -9.39 -4.15
C LEU A 306 11.04 -9.72 -5.25
N GLY A 307 11.49 -9.91 -6.48
CA GLY A 307 10.62 -10.27 -7.59
C GLY A 307 9.94 -11.62 -7.39
N LYS A 308 10.64 -12.59 -6.77
CA LYS A 308 10.05 -13.89 -6.39
C LYS A 308 8.94 -13.70 -5.35
N ILE A 309 9.20 -12.95 -4.27
CA ILE A 309 8.21 -12.69 -3.21
C ILE A 309 7.00 -11.94 -3.79
N TYR A 310 7.22 -10.94 -4.63
CA TYR A 310 6.13 -10.20 -5.25
C TYR A 310 5.28 -11.09 -6.17
N ARG A 311 5.90 -11.99 -6.94
CA ARG A 311 5.18 -12.98 -7.74
C ARG A 311 4.30 -13.91 -6.88
N GLU A 312 4.80 -14.36 -5.74
CA GLU A 312 4.04 -15.18 -4.78
C GLU A 312 2.85 -14.40 -4.22
N LEU A 313 3.07 -13.16 -3.78
CA LEU A 313 2.04 -12.26 -3.28
C LEU A 313 0.98 -11.96 -4.35
N TYR A 314 1.43 -11.69 -5.59
CA TYR A 314 0.56 -11.46 -6.74
C TYR A 314 -0.33 -12.69 -7.02
N GLY A 315 0.25 -13.88 -7.00
CA GLY A 315 -0.50 -15.12 -7.17
C GLY A 315 -1.50 -15.37 -6.05
N TRP A 316 -1.14 -15.05 -4.82
CA TRP A 316 -2.04 -15.15 -3.65
C TRP A 316 -3.24 -14.21 -3.80
N GLY A 317 -3.00 -12.93 -4.06
CA GLY A 317 -4.07 -11.95 -4.32
C GLY A 317 -4.97 -12.33 -5.49
N SER A 318 -4.39 -12.87 -6.58
CA SER A 318 -5.16 -13.34 -7.74
C SER A 318 -6.09 -14.51 -7.40
N ARG A 319 -5.62 -15.47 -6.57
CA ARG A 319 -6.48 -16.60 -6.12
C ARG A 319 -7.61 -16.10 -5.22
N ASN A 320 -7.34 -15.09 -4.40
CA ASN A 320 -8.35 -14.49 -3.53
C ASN A 320 -9.48 -13.77 -4.28
N LEU A 321 -9.27 -13.41 -5.55
CA LEU A 321 -10.33 -12.89 -6.43
C LEU A 321 -11.28 -13.96 -6.95
N ARG A 322 -11.20 -15.21 -6.48
CA ARG A 322 -12.05 -16.33 -6.90
C ARG A 322 -13.54 -15.99 -6.86
N LYS A 323 -14.02 -15.34 -5.79
CA LYS A 323 -15.42 -14.91 -5.68
C LYS A 323 -15.87 -14.09 -6.89
N VAL A 324 -15.07 -13.10 -7.24
CA VAL A 324 -15.29 -12.20 -8.38
C VAL A 324 -15.39 -12.98 -9.68
N ILE A 325 -14.49 -13.95 -9.88
CA ILE A 325 -14.42 -14.77 -11.07
C ILE A 325 -15.68 -15.65 -11.19
N THR A 326 -16.10 -16.25 -10.08
CA THR A 326 -17.30 -17.10 -10.02
C THR A 326 -18.58 -16.29 -10.26
N ASP A 327 -18.72 -15.14 -9.60
CA ASP A 327 -19.90 -14.27 -9.72
C ASP A 327 -20.09 -13.73 -11.16
N ASN A 328 -19.01 -13.67 -11.94
CA ASN A 328 -19.03 -13.27 -13.36
C ASN A 328 -19.14 -14.45 -14.34
N GLY A 329 -19.49 -15.65 -13.85
CA GLY A 329 -19.75 -16.82 -14.70
C GLY A 329 -18.50 -17.46 -15.30
N ILE A 330 -17.32 -17.14 -14.78
CA ILE A 330 -16.06 -17.78 -15.18
C ILE A 330 -15.97 -19.10 -14.40
N ASN A 331 -15.71 -20.21 -15.12
CA ASN A 331 -15.60 -21.51 -14.50
C ASN A 331 -14.44 -21.57 -13.49
N ASP A 332 -14.77 -21.64 -12.21
CA ASP A 332 -13.83 -21.66 -11.09
C ASP A 332 -12.94 -22.92 -11.07
N ALA A 333 -13.38 -24.04 -11.63
CA ALA A 333 -12.67 -25.32 -11.54
C ALA A 333 -11.22 -25.27 -12.04
N ASN A 334 -10.86 -24.29 -12.87
CA ASN A 334 -9.52 -24.10 -13.43
C ASN A 334 -8.83 -22.82 -12.97
N TRP A 335 -9.42 -22.05 -12.03
CA TRP A 335 -8.88 -20.72 -11.69
C TRP A 335 -7.44 -20.77 -11.17
N ASP A 336 -7.12 -21.68 -10.26
CA ASP A 336 -5.77 -21.81 -9.73
C ASP A 336 -4.75 -22.19 -10.82
N HIS A 337 -5.13 -23.08 -11.72
CA HIS A 337 -4.30 -23.43 -12.87
C HIS A 337 -4.11 -22.23 -13.81
N THR A 338 -5.13 -21.45 -13.98
CA THR A 338 -5.12 -20.20 -14.75
C THR A 338 -4.14 -19.20 -14.16
N VAL A 339 -4.17 -18.99 -12.84
CA VAL A 339 -3.22 -18.14 -12.12
C VAL A 339 -1.79 -18.65 -12.29
N GLU A 340 -1.54 -19.96 -12.17
CA GLU A 340 -0.20 -20.54 -12.38
C GLU A 340 0.35 -20.28 -13.78
N ILE A 341 -0.47 -20.43 -14.82
CA ILE A 341 -0.06 -20.11 -16.20
C ILE A 341 0.30 -18.62 -16.31
N CYS A 342 -0.53 -17.74 -15.72
CA CYS A 342 -0.27 -16.30 -15.70
C CYS A 342 1.08 -15.98 -15.04
N LEU A 343 1.30 -16.50 -13.84
CA LEU A 343 2.54 -16.27 -13.08
C LEU A 343 3.79 -16.77 -13.83
N LYS A 344 3.68 -17.90 -14.53
CA LYS A 344 4.75 -18.43 -15.36
C LYS A 344 5.07 -17.47 -16.51
N GLN A 345 4.04 -16.99 -17.22
CA GLN A 345 4.23 -16.06 -18.35
C GLN A 345 4.80 -14.71 -17.90
N LEU A 346 4.32 -14.16 -16.78
CA LEU A 346 4.85 -12.91 -16.22
C LEU A 346 6.35 -13.05 -15.88
N ASN A 347 6.77 -14.16 -15.30
CA ASN A 347 8.17 -14.44 -15.02
C ASN A 347 9.01 -14.59 -16.30
N GLU A 348 8.58 -15.41 -17.27
CA GLU A 348 9.30 -15.67 -18.53
C GLU A 348 9.45 -14.40 -19.37
N ARG A 349 8.47 -13.51 -19.35
CA ARG A 349 8.49 -12.25 -20.10
C ARG A 349 9.13 -11.09 -19.34
N ARG A 350 9.61 -11.32 -18.12
CA ARG A 350 10.19 -10.29 -17.26
C ARG A 350 9.21 -9.13 -17.04
N ALA A 351 7.97 -9.48 -16.70
CA ALA A 351 6.95 -8.51 -16.39
C ALA A 351 7.25 -7.76 -15.08
N TYR A 352 6.80 -6.53 -14.99
CA TYR A 352 6.90 -5.71 -13.79
C TYR A 352 5.67 -4.83 -13.62
N ASP A 353 5.42 -4.41 -12.38
CA ASP A 353 4.42 -3.44 -12.02
C ASP A 353 5.04 -2.09 -11.63
N GLU A 354 4.23 -1.05 -11.67
CA GLU A 354 4.54 0.27 -11.16
C GLU A 354 3.69 0.56 -9.94
N ILE A 355 4.36 0.89 -8.83
CA ILE A 355 3.73 1.28 -7.58
C ILE A 355 3.98 2.76 -7.39
N ASN A 356 2.92 3.50 -7.14
CA ASN A 356 2.93 4.95 -7.09
C ASN A 356 2.58 5.44 -5.69
N ARG A 357 3.27 6.49 -5.22
CA ARG A 357 2.87 7.30 -4.06
C ARG A 357 2.62 8.73 -4.50
N PHE A 358 1.51 9.27 -4.08
CA PHE A 358 1.11 10.66 -4.29
C PHE A 358 0.89 11.30 -2.95
N TRP A 359 1.44 12.49 -2.71
CA TRP A 359 1.09 13.23 -1.52
C TRP A 359 0.96 14.72 -1.80
N ILE A 360 0.13 15.37 -1.02
CA ILE A 360 -0.11 16.81 -1.05
C ILE A 360 -0.13 17.37 0.38
N VAL A 361 0.11 18.66 0.48
CA VAL A 361 -0.22 19.46 1.68
C VAL A 361 -1.57 20.11 1.43
N LYS A 362 -2.55 19.96 2.32
CA LYS A 362 -3.83 20.68 2.18
C LYS A 362 -3.61 22.17 2.31
N SER A 363 -4.09 22.98 1.35
CA SER A 363 -3.93 24.43 1.32
C SER A 363 -4.41 25.09 2.62
N LEU A 364 -3.71 26.16 3.02
CA LEU A 364 -4.10 27.03 4.13
C LEU A 364 -5.24 28.00 3.74
N GLU A 365 -5.44 28.23 2.43
CA GLU A 365 -6.48 29.14 1.93
C GLU A 365 -7.84 28.48 2.00
N THR A 366 -8.85 29.22 2.44
CA THR A 366 -10.24 28.84 2.29
C THR A 366 -10.59 28.96 0.80
N GLU A 367 -11.11 27.91 0.18
CA GLU A 367 -11.78 28.08 -1.10
C GLU A 367 -12.95 29.06 -0.86
N GLU A 368 -12.85 30.27 -1.41
CA GLU A 368 -14.02 31.15 -1.53
C GLU A 368 -14.95 30.48 -2.55
N GLU A 369 -16.17 30.15 -2.10
CA GLU A 369 -17.24 29.55 -2.90
C GLU A 369 -17.65 30.46 -4.11
#